data_117cd734d5fb6030f54f7f54d340188a
#
_entry.id   117cd734d5fb6030f54f7f54d340188a
#
_cell.length_a   1.000
_cell.length_b   1.000
_cell.length_c   1.000
_cell.angle_alpha   90.00
_cell.angle_beta   90.00
_cell.angle_gamma   90.00
#
_symmetry.space_group_name_H-M   'P 1'
#
loop_
_entity.id
_entity.type
_entity.pdbx_description
1 polymer ?
#
loop_
_entity_poly.entity_id
_entity_poly.type
_entity_poly.pdbx_seq_one_letter_code
_entity_poly.pdbx_strand_id
1 'polypeptide(L)'
;MKYKDFENAFSAARLNKYKNACGGNTNKALTLYRHNVKLCQKFYGVLNIFEIILRNAINQHYTAHFNDADWIYHQLQSGGMLEHSPHQRDTLNDITAMVAKGKYSPDKVDASVSFGFWTYMFTKVPFRLGGQSILQIFTARQQGLGQKAIFKELQQIKAFRNRIAHHEPICFDATGRKSMVYAQTNYALILKYISFLGYDKDHLLIGLDVMPDFVMNKIIHL
;
A
#
# COMPACT_ATOMS: atom_id res chain seq x y z
N MET A 1 -13.26 23.58 -21.12
CA MET A 1 -12.11 24.10 -20.34
C MET A 1 -10.86 24.01 -21.17
N LYS A 2 -10.14 25.11 -21.36
CA LYS A 2 -8.91 25.15 -22.17
C LYS A 2 -7.74 24.54 -21.37
N TYR A 3 -6.68 24.10 -22.06
CA TYR A 3 -5.49 23.51 -21.39
C TYR A 3 -4.90 24.45 -20.33
N LYS A 4 -4.88 25.74 -20.60
CA LYS A 4 -4.39 26.76 -19.67
C LYS A 4 -5.15 26.78 -18.34
N ASP A 5 -6.45 26.51 -18.38
CA ASP A 5 -7.28 26.45 -17.16
C ASP A 5 -6.91 25.23 -16.31
N PHE A 6 -6.60 24.08 -16.96
CA PHE A 6 -6.07 22.91 -16.27
C PHE A 6 -4.68 23.14 -15.68
N GLU A 7 -3.82 23.82 -16.43
CA GLU A 7 -2.48 24.16 -15.98
C GLU A 7 -2.51 25.07 -14.74
N ASN A 8 -3.45 26.01 -14.70
CA ASN A 8 -3.66 26.87 -13.50
C ASN A 8 -4.22 26.05 -12.32
N ALA A 9 -5.10 25.07 -12.55
CA ALA A 9 -5.72 24.26 -11.51
C ALA A 9 -4.77 23.18 -10.94
N PHE A 10 -3.95 22.52 -11.81
CA PHE A 10 -3.13 21.37 -11.44
C PHE A 10 -1.63 21.62 -11.44
N SER A 11 -1.19 22.79 -11.77
CA SER A 11 0.18 23.27 -12.02
C SER A 11 0.82 22.76 -13.32
N ALA A 12 1.66 23.60 -13.92
CA ALA A 12 2.45 23.25 -15.10
C ALA A 12 3.40 22.08 -14.80
N ALA A 13 4.03 22.08 -13.62
CA ALA A 13 4.96 21.00 -13.21
C ALA A 13 4.31 19.62 -13.25
N ARG A 14 3.05 19.51 -12.81
CA ARG A 14 2.29 18.26 -12.84
C ARG A 14 1.93 17.84 -14.26
N LEU A 15 1.47 18.76 -15.10
CA LEU A 15 1.00 18.45 -16.46
C LEU A 15 2.11 18.30 -17.50
N ASN A 16 3.28 18.90 -17.29
CA ASN A 16 4.40 18.84 -18.23
C ASN A 16 4.87 17.41 -18.52
N LYS A 17 4.86 16.53 -17.52
CA LYS A 17 5.22 15.12 -17.70
C LYS A 17 4.32 14.44 -18.75
N TYR A 18 3.02 14.68 -18.66
CA TYR A 18 2.03 14.14 -19.59
C TYR A 18 2.14 14.79 -20.97
N LYS A 19 2.37 16.11 -21.02
CA LYS A 19 2.56 16.85 -22.26
C LYS A 19 3.79 16.36 -23.02
N ASN A 20 4.91 16.17 -22.33
CA ASN A 20 6.14 15.66 -22.94
C ASN A 20 5.95 14.23 -23.48
N ALA A 21 5.29 13.35 -22.72
CA ALA A 21 4.99 11.99 -23.15
C ALA A 21 4.02 11.89 -24.34
N CYS A 22 3.31 12.99 -24.64
CA CYS A 22 2.41 13.12 -25.79
C CYS A 22 2.97 14.02 -26.91
N GLY A 23 4.29 14.24 -26.98
CA GLY A 23 4.93 15.04 -28.01
C GLY A 23 4.46 16.50 -28.07
N GLY A 24 4.10 17.07 -26.91
CA GLY A 24 3.58 18.43 -26.79
C GLY A 24 2.08 18.59 -27.04
N ASN A 25 1.37 17.52 -27.44
CA ASN A 25 -0.07 17.59 -27.71
C ASN A 25 -0.87 17.70 -26.40
N THR A 26 -1.45 18.85 -26.14
CA THR A 26 -2.17 19.19 -24.92
C THR A 26 -3.45 18.38 -24.72
N ASN A 27 -4.20 18.06 -25.80
CA ASN A 27 -5.43 17.28 -25.71
C ASN A 27 -5.13 15.82 -25.32
N LYS A 28 -4.10 15.21 -25.96
CA LYS A 28 -3.62 13.88 -25.59
C LYS A 28 -3.08 13.87 -24.16
N ALA A 29 -2.36 14.91 -23.75
CA ALA A 29 -1.84 15.04 -22.37
C ALA A 29 -2.96 15.02 -21.31
N LEU A 30 -4.03 15.79 -21.54
CA LEU A 30 -5.18 15.77 -20.62
C LEU A 30 -5.93 14.44 -20.61
N THR A 31 -6.03 13.78 -21.76
CA THR A 31 -6.63 12.46 -21.86
C THR A 31 -5.78 11.43 -21.09
N LEU A 32 -4.46 11.46 -21.27
CA LEU A 32 -3.53 10.61 -20.53
C LEU A 32 -3.59 10.85 -19.02
N TYR A 33 -3.64 12.12 -18.59
CA TYR A 33 -3.83 12.49 -17.18
C TYR A 33 -5.09 11.85 -16.60
N ARG A 34 -6.24 11.99 -17.29
CA ARG A 34 -7.53 11.40 -16.86
C ARG A 34 -7.47 9.87 -16.81
N HIS A 35 -6.81 9.23 -17.75
CA HIS A 35 -6.61 7.78 -17.73
C HIS A 35 -5.74 7.35 -16.54
N ASN A 36 -4.68 8.09 -16.23
CA ASN A 36 -3.88 7.81 -15.02
C ASN A 36 -4.71 7.95 -13.74
N VAL A 37 -5.57 8.97 -13.63
CA VAL A 37 -6.46 9.13 -12.46
C VAL A 37 -7.41 7.93 -12.34
N LYS A 38 -8.04 7.50 -13.43
CA LYS A 38 -8.92 6.31 -13.44
C LYS A 38 -8.17 5.04 -13.06
N LEU A 39 -6.93 4.90 -13.52
CA LEU A 39 -6.07 3.78 -13.17
C LEU A 39 -5.75 3.77 -11.66
N CYS A 40 -5.38 4.92 -11.10
CA CYS A 40 -5.15 5.07 -9.66
C CYS A 40 -6.39 4.73 -8.83
N GLN A 41 -7.58 5.15 -9.26
CA GLN A 41 -8.84 4.82 -8.58
C GLN A 41 -9.08 3.30 -8.52
N LYS A 42 -8.83 2.58 -9.61
CA LYS A 42 -8.96 1.12 -9.64
C LYS A 42 -7.97 0.44 -8.69
N PHE A 43 -6.71 0.82 -8.72
CA PHE A 43 -5.70 0.28 -7.82
C PHE A 43 -5.95 0.60 -6.35
N TYR A 44 -6.55 1.75 -6.07
CA TYR A 44 -6.85 2.13 -4.69
C TYR A 44 -7.77 1.12 -3.99
N GLY A 45 -8.79 0.61 -4.70
CA GLY A 45 -9.69 -0.42 -4.15
C GLY A 45 -8.96 -1.71 -3.77
N VAL A 46 -8.08 -2.19 -4.65
CA VAL A 46 -7.26 -3.40 -4.40
C VAL A 46 -6.30 -3.21 -3.25
N LEU A 47 -5.61 -2.07 -3.23
CA LEU A 47 -4.67 -1.74 -2.15
C LEU A 47 -5.38 -1.65 -0.80
N ASN A 48 -6.58 -1.08 -0.76
CA ASN A 48 -7.38 -0.99 0.46
C ASN A 48 -7.70 -2.40 1.01
N ILE A 49 -8.20 -3.29 0.15
CA ILE A 49 -8.47 -4.68 0.58
C ILE A 49 -7.19 -5.36 1.04
N PHE A 50 -6.11 -5.24 0.29
CA PHE A 50 -4.82 -5.85 0.67
C PHE A 50 -4.31 -5.32 2.02
N GLU A 51 -4.38 -4.00 2.24
CA GLU A 51 -3.98 -3.37 3.50
C GLU A 51 -4.78 -3.91 4.68
N ILE A 52 -6.11 -4.06 4.50
CA ILE A 52 -7.00 -4.59 5.54
C ILE A 52 -6.68 -6.05 5.87
N ILE A 53 -6.57 -6.93 4.87
CA ILE A 53 -6.33 -8.36 5.12
C ILE A 53 -4.95 -8.62 5.70
N LEU A 54 -3.91 -7.89 5.25
CA LEU A 54 -2.57 -8.00 5.80
C LEU A 54 -2.54 -7.55 7.26
N ARG A 55 -3.13 -6.38 7.55
CA ARG A 55 -3.29 -5.87 8.91
C ARG A 55 -3.94 -6.90 9.82
N ASN A 56 -5.11 -7.41 9.41
CA ASN A 56 -5.87 -8.35 10.22
C ASN A 56 -5.09 -9.66 10.45
N ALA A 57 -4.40 -10.18 9.43
CA ALA A 57 -3.58 -11.37 9.58
C ALA A 57 -2.42 -11.16 10.57
N ILE A 58 -1.75 -10.01 10.53
CA ILE A 58 -0.67 -9.66 11.46
C ILE A 58 -1.24 -9.50 12.88
N ASN A 59 -2.35 -8.77 13.01
CA ASN A 59 -2.98 -8.56 14.31
C ASN A 59 -3.42 -9.87 14.96
N GLN A 60 -4.15 -10.72 14.26
CA GLN A 60 -4.56 -12.04 14.73
C GLN A 60 -3.36 -12.90 15.15
N HIS A 61 -2.30 -12.88 14.34
CA HIS A 61 -1.07 -13.63 14.64
C HIS A 61 -0.44 -13.19 15.96
N TYR A 62 -0.23 -11.88 16.16
CA TYR A 62 0.43 -11.40 17.37
C TYR A 62 -0.48 -11.38 18.59
N THR A 63 -1.78 -11.16 18.43
CA THR A 63 -2.76 -11.37 19.50
C THR A 63 -2.67 -12.80 20.06
N ALA A 64 -2.63 -13.81 19.17
CA ALA A 64 -2.48 -15.19 19.59
C ALA A 64 -1.07 -15.51 20.13
N HIS A 65 -0.01 -15.00 19.49
CA HIS A 65 1.38 -15.24 19.88
C HIS A 65 1.71 -14.72 21.28
N PHE A 66 1.22 -13.53 21.62
CA PHE A 66 1.41 -12.92 22.94
C PHE A 66 0.28 -13.25 23.92
N ASN A 67 -0.79 -13.88 23.46
CA ASN A 67 -2.04 -14.06 24.22
C ASN A 67 -2.56 -12.73 24.80
N ASP A 68 -2.55 -11.69 23.98
CA ASP A 68 -2.76 -10.31 24.38
C ASP A 68 -3.46 -9.51 23.27
N ALA A 69 -4.67 -9.03 23.54
CA ALA A 69 -5.41 -8.19 22.60
C ALA A 69 -4.80 -6.78 22.46
N ASP A 70 -4.13 -6.30 23.51
CA ASP A 70 -3.47 -5.00 23.57
C ASP A 70 -1.98 -5.08 23.19
N TRP A 71 -1.58 -6.12 22.47
CA TRP A 71 -0.17 -6.39 22.14
C TRP A 71 0.55 -5.18 21.51
N ILE A 72 -0.12 -4.38 20.68
CA ILE A 72 0.50 -3.18 20.10
C ILE A 72 0.93 -2.23 21.22
N TYR A 73 0.02 -1.90 22.14
CA TYR A 73 0.33 -1.00 23.24
C TYR A 73 1.48 -1.53 24.10
N HIS A 74 1.44 -2.81 24.47
CA HIS A 74 2.48 -3.41 25.32
C HIS A 74 3.83 -3.54 24.60
N GLN A 75 3.84 -3.83 23.30
CA GLN A 75 5.07 -3.91 22.52
C GLN A 75 5.69 -2.54 22.19
N LEU A 76 4.97 -1.44 22.36
CA LEU A 76 5.48 -0.08 22.27
C LEU A 76 6.18 0.39 23.56
N GLN A 77 6.01 -0.33 24.67
CA GLN A 77 6.65 -0.03 25.95
C GLN A 77 8.11 -0.50 26.00
N SER A 78 8.81 -0.13 27.07
CA SER A 78 10.22 -0.53 27.28
C SER A 78 10.37 -2.05 27.30
N GLY A 79 11.34 -2.56 26.56
CA GLY A 79 11.59 -3.99 26.34
C GLY A 79 10.76 -4.63 25.23
N GLY A 80 9.76 -3.94 24.69
CA GLY A 80 8.93 -4.45 23.61
C GLY A 80 9.59 -4.37 22.22
N MET A 81 9.09 -5.16 21.27
CA MET A 81 9.66 -5.22 19.92
C MET A 81 9.48 -3.93 19.11
N LEU A 82 8.62 -3.03 19.54
CA LEU A 82 8.30 -1.75 18.90
C LEU A 82 8.86 -0.54 19.67
N GLU A 83 9.60 -0.73 20.77
CA GLU A 83 10.13 0.32 21.64
C GLU A 83 10.91 1.40 20.88
N HIS A 84 11.68 1.02 19.86
CA HIS A 84 12.48 1.97 19.06
C HIS A 84 11.98 2.06 17.61
N SER A 85 10.70 1.75 17.40
CA SER A 85 10.14 1.85 16.06
C SER A 85 9.93 3.31 15.65
N PRO A 86 10.03 3.65 14.36
CA PRO A 86 9.72 5.00 13.89
C PRO A 86 8.24 5.37 14.10
N HIS A 87 7.40 4.40 14.45
CA HIS A 87 5.97 4.57 14.69
C HIS A 87 5.61 4.70 16.17
N GLN A 88 6.57 4.45 17.09
CA GLN A 88 6.29 4.38 18.53
C GLN A 88 5.61 5.64 19.06
N ARG A 89 6.25 6.80 18.89
CA ARG A 89 5.76 8.06 19.45
C ARG A 89 4.36 8.42 18.95
N ASP A 90 4.14 8.33 17.65
CA ASP A 90 2.88 8.75 17.04
C ASP A 90 1.74 7.79 17.45
N THR A 91 2.01 6.48 17.48
CA THR A 91 1.02 5.48 17.93
C THR A 91 0.69 5.65 19.42
N LEU A 92 1.68 5.90 20.29
CA LEU A 92 1.42 6.16 21.72
C LEU A 92 0.60 7.44 21.93
N ASN A 93 0.87 8.50 21.16
CA ASN A 93 0.08 9.73 21.22
C ASN A 93 -1.38 9.48 20.82
N ASP A 94 -1.61 8.71 19.76
CA ASP A 94 -2.96 8.34 19.31
C ASP A 94 -3.69 7.52 20.37
N ILE A 95 -3.04 6.53 20.98
CA ILE A 95 -3.59 5.73 22.08
C ILE A 95 -3.95 6.63 23.27
N THR A 96 -3.05 7.52 23.67
CA THR A 96 -3.29 8.48 24.78
C THR A 96 -4.52 9.35 24.48
N ALA A 97 -4.63 9.85 23.25
CA ALA A 97 -5.79 10.64 22.82
C ALA A 97 -7.10 9.83 22.80
N MET A 98 -7.05 8.55 22.46
CA MET A 98 -8.21 7.65 22.50
C MET A 98 -8.65 7.41 23.96
N VAL A 99 -7.71 7.16 24.87
CA VAL A 99 -7.98 6.95 26.30
C VAL A 99 -8.61 8.21 26.91
N ALA A 100 -8.02 9.38 26.66
CA ALA A 100 -8.53 10.66 27.17
C ALA A 100 -9.98 10.97 26.72
N LYS A 101 -10.37 10.46 25.55
CA LYS A 101 -11.74 10.61 25.01
C LYS A 101 -12.69 9.47 25.40
N GLY A 102 -12.27 8.51 26.21
CA GLY A 102 -13.06 7.32 26.53
C GLY A 102 -13.39 6.43 25.32
N LYS A 103 -12.55 6.45 24.27
CA LYS A 103 -12.77 5.76 23.00
C LYS A 103 -11.73 4.68 22.70
N TYR A 104 -10.89 4.36 23.65
CA TYR A 104 -9.87 3.33 23.48
C TYR A 104 -10.49 1.95 23.24
N SER A 105 -9.96 1.24 22.26
CA SER A 105 -10.09 -0.20 22.11
C SER A 105 -8.93 -0.71 21.22
N PRO A 106 -8.48 -1.96 21.39
CA PRO A 106 -7.45 -2.56 20.54
C PRO A 106 -7.77 -2.42 19.04
N ASP A 107 -9.01 -2.73 18.64
CA ASP A 107 -9.45 -2.62 17.23
C ASP A 107 -9.32 -1.20 16.67
N LYS A 108 -9.50 -0.16 17.50
CA LYS A 108 -9.32 1.22 17.06
C LYS A 108 -7.85 1.58 16.89
N VAL A 109 -6.99 1.04 17.75
CA VAL A 109 -5.54 1.19 17.59
C VAL A 109 -5.11 0.55 16.27
N ASP A 110 -5.52 -0.70 16.02
CA ASP A 110 -5.27 -1.40 14.77
C ASP A 110 -5.69 -0.60 13.54
N ALA A 111 -6.89 -0.01 13.60
CA ALA A 111 -7.44 0.78 12.51
C ALA A 111 -6.74 2.12 12.31
N SER A 112 -6.09 2.68 13.34
CA SER A 112 -5.44 3.99 13.29
C SER A 112 -4.03 3.94 12.74
N VAL A 113 -3.31 2.82 12.90
CA VAL A 113 -1.94 2.70 12.45
C VAL A 113 -1.84 2.56 10.93
N SER A 114 -0.79 3.15 10.38
CA SER A 114 -0.59 3.22 8.93
C SER A 114 -0.16 1.88 8.31
N PHE A 115 -0.31 1.75 6.98
CA PHE A 115 0.27 0.62 6.24
C PHE A 115 1.78 0.49 6.46
N GLY A 116 2.47 1.62 6.70
CA GLY A 116 3.89 1.65 7.06
C GLY A 116 4.20 0.90 8.35
N PHE A 117 3.34 1.00 9.36
CA PHE A 117 3.45 0.25 10.60
C PHE A 117 3.39 -1.26 10.33
N TRP A 118 2.40 -1.73 9.59
CA TRP A 118 2.24 -3.15 9.30
C TRP A 118 3.41 -3.74 8.50
N THR A 119 3.94 -3.00 7.53
CA THR A 119 5.11 -3.44 6.78
C THR A 119 6.41 -3.39 7.61
N TYR A 120 6.48 -2.50 8.63
CA TYR A 120 7.60 -2.44 9.56
C TYR A 120 7.75 -3.72 10.40
N MET A 121 6.65 -4.44 10.68
CA MET A 121 6.68 -5.72 11.40
C MET A 121 7.59 -6.77 10.76
N PHE A 122 7.87 -6.64 9.47
CA PHE A 122 8.78 -7.51 8.72
C PHE A 122 10.23 -7.04 8.71
N THR A 123 10.58 -5.95 9.42
CA THR A 123 11.99 -5.53 9.56
C THR A 123 12.73 -6.45 10.53
N LYS A 124 14.07 -6.38 10.50
CA LYS A 124 14.93 -7.29 11.26
C LYS A 124 14.64 -7.33 12.77
N VAL A 125 14.35 -6.17 13.38
CA VAL A 125 14.18 -6.07 14.85
C VAL A 125 12.84 -6.64 15.28
N PRO A 126 11.66 -6.17 14.80
CA PRO A 126 10.38 -6.79 15.15
C PRO A 126 10.32 -8.27 14.78
N PHE A 127 10.85 -8.67 13.62
CA PHE A 127 10.89 -10.08 13.22
C PHE A 127 11.63 -10.95 14.25
N ARG A 128 12.81 -10.52 14.71
CA ARG A 128 13.61 -11.27 15.68
C ARG A 128 12.93 -11.30 17.06
N LEU A 129 12.49 -10.15 17.57
CA LEU A 129 11.91 -10.03 18.90
C LEU A 129 10.49 -10.63 18.97
N GLY A 130 9.74 -10.63 17.88
CA GLY A 130 8.43 -11.30 17.74
C GLY A 130 8.55 -12.82 17.45
N GLY A 131 9.66 -13.46 17.82
CA GLY A 131 9.84 -14.90 17.74
C GLY A 131 10.01 -15.46 16.33
N GLN A 132 10.29 -14.63 15.32
CA GLN A 132 10.44 -15.00 13.91
C GLN A 132 9.19 -15.69 13.30
N SER A 133 8.05 -15.54 13.95
CA SER A 133 6.83 -16.31 13.69
C SER A 133 5.89 -15.66 12.66
N ILE A 134 6.01 -14.33 12.43
CA ILE A 134 5.09 -13.57 11.55
C ILE A 134 4.96 -14.14 10.13
N LEU A 135 5.96 -14.85 9.62
CA LEU A 135 5.88 -15.46 8.28
C LEU A 135 4.83 -16.58 8.18
N GLN A 136 4.35 -17.08 9.31
CA GLN A 136 3.29 -18.10 9.37
C GLN A 136 1.94 -17.58 8.87
N ILE A 137 1.71 -16.26 8.87
CA ILE A 137 0.50 -15.68 8.27
C ILE A 137 0.39 -15.98 6.78
N PHE A 138 1.49 -16.23 6.11
CA PHE A 138 1.55 -16.55 4.68
C PHE A 138 1.48 -18.07 4.47
N THR A 139 0.30 -18.65 4.66
CA THR A 139 0.06 -20.10 4.65
C THR A 139 0.42 -20.78 3.33
N ALA A 140 0.27 -20.06 2.20
CA ALA A 140 0.61 -20.53 0.85
C ALA A 140 1.95 -19.95 0.33
N ARG A 141 2.85 -19.54 1.23
CA ARG A 141 4.16 -18.97 0.88
C ARG A 141 5.05 -20.02 0.21
N GLN A 142 5.74 -19.61 -0.84
CA GLN A 142 6.74 -20.45 -1.49
C GLN A 142 7.88 -20.83 -0.53
N GLN A 143 8.29 -22.08 -0.60
CA GLN A 143 9.43 -22.57 0.19
C GLN A 143 10.70 -21.74 -0.16
N GLY A 144 11.48 -21.38 0.87
CA GLY A 144 12.70 -20.59 0.69
C GLY A 144 12.48 -19.06 0.63
N LEU A 145 11.25 -18.57 0.50
CA LEU A 145 11.00 -17.12 0.55
C LEU A 145 11.06 -16.62 2.00
N GLY A 146 12.21 -16.06 2.40
CA GLY A 146 12.48 -15.62 3.75
C GLY A 146 12.08 -14.16 4.03
N GLN A 147 12.21 -13.75 5.30
CA GLN A 147 11.82 -12.43 5.83
C GLN A 147 12.37 -11.25 5.00
N LYS A 148 13.65 -11.28 4.63
CA LYS A 148 14.28 -10.17 3.89
C LYS A 148 13.63 -9.95 2.52
N ALA A 149 13.28 -11.02 1.82
CA ALA A 149 12.62 -10.95 0.51
C ALA A 149 11.19 -10.43 0.66
N ILE A 150 10.44 -10.95 1.63
CA ILE A 150 9.08 -10.51 1.94
C ILE A 150 9.06 -9.02 2.32
N PHE A 151 9.96 -8.59 3.20
CA PHE A 151 10.08 -7.18 3.56
C PHE A 151 10.33 -6.29 2.33
N LYS A 152 11.26 -6.68 1.46
CA LYS A 152 11.57 -5.93 0.22
C LYS A 152 10.32 -5.80 -0.68
N GLU A 153 9.59 -6.89 -0.87
CA GLU A 153 8.39 -6.90 -1.70
C GLU A 153 7.24 -6.08 -1.08
N LEU A 154 7.04 -6.16 0.24
CA LEU A 154 6.06 -5.33 0.94
C LEU A 154 6.43 -3.84 0.90
N GLN A 155 7.72 -3.49 0.97
CA GLN A 155 8.17 -2.11 0.77
C GLN A 155 7.89 -1.61 -0.67
N GLN A 156 7.99 -2.48 -1.67
CA GLN A 156 7.62 -2.16 -3.04
C GLN A 156 6.12 -1.85 -3.15
N ILE A 157 5.26 -2.68 -2.55
CA ILE A 157 3.81 -2.42 -2.50
C ILE A 157 3.52 -1.11 -1.76
N LYS A 158 4.19 -0.86 -0.62
CA LYS A 158 4.07 0.40 0.13
C LYS A 158 4.44 1.61 -0.73
N ALA A 159 5.54 1.54 -1.47
CA ALA A 159 5.96 2.62 -2.36
C ALA A 159 4.92 2.87 -3.46
N PHE A 160 4.35 1.81 -4.04
CA PHE A 160 3.27 1.91 -5.03
C PHE A 160 2.01 2.57 -4.45
N ARG A 161 1.57 2.12 -3.26
CA ARG A 161 0.45 2.70 -2.52
C ARG A 161 0.66 4.18 -2.23
N ASN A 162 1.84 4.55 -1.73
CA ASN A 162 2.18 5.94 -1.41
C ASN A 162 2.17 6.82 -2.67
N ARG A 163 2.68 6.31 -3.79
CA ARG A 163 2.64 7.03 -5.07
C ARG A 163 1.22 7.35 -5.50
N ILE A 164 0.28 6.40 -5.35
CA ILE A 164 -1.14 6.62 -5.63
C ILE A 164 -1.75 7.61 -4.64
N ALA A 165 -1.47 7.48 -3.34
CA ALA A 165 -1.99 8.38 -2.30
C ALA A 165 -1.50 9.84 -2.46
N HIS A 166 -0.27 10.03 -2.95
CA HIS A 166 0.29 11.35 -3.26
C HIS A 166 -0.07 11.84 -4.66
N HIS A 167 -0.99 11.15 -5.35
CA HIS A 167 -1.44 11.53 -6.70
C HIS A 167 -0.33 11.57 -7.73
N GLU A 168 0.73 10.79 -7.54
CA GLU A 168 1.80 10.64 -8.49
C GLU A 168 1.40 9.71 -9.65
N PRO A 169 1.91 9.96 -10.88
CA PRO A 169 1.56 9.11 -12.02
C PRO A 169 2.16 7.70 -11.90
N ILE A 170 1.37 6.69 -12.25
CA ILE A 170 1.77 5.28 -12.29
C ILE A 170 1.86 4.73 -13.73
N CYS A 171 1.68 5.59 -14.73
CA CYS A 171 1.64 5.26 -16.14
C CYS A 171 2.94 5.62 -16.90
N PHE A 172 4.05 5.80 -16.19
CA PHE A 172 5.35 6.12 -16.78
C PHE A 172 6.45 5.22 -16.22
N ASP A 173 7.45 4.95 -17.07
CA ASP A 173 8.72 4.38 -16.65
C ASP A 173 9.67 5.44 -16.04
N ALA A 174 10.87 5.01 -15.67
CA ALA A 174 11.88 5.89 -15.08
C ALA A 174 12.38 6.98 -16.07
N THR A 175 12.24 6.76 -17.39
CA THR A 175 12.62 7.72 -18.43
C THR A 175 11.52 8.72 -18.77
N GLY A 176 10.33 8.56 -18.18
CA GLY A 176 9.16 9.39 -18.44
C GLY A 176 8.34 8.96 -19.66
N ARG A 177 8.64 7.81 -20.26
CA ARG A 177 7.86 7.24 -21.36
C ARG A 177 6.62 6.55 -20.79
N LYS A 178 5.53 6.52 -21.57
CA LYS A 178 4.32 5.77 -21.21
C LYS A 178 4.66 4.28 -21.03
N SER A 179 4.34 3.73 -19.88
CA SER A 179 4.60 2.32 -19.55
C SER A 179 3.64 1.83 -18.48
N MET A 180 3.14 0.61 -18.65
CA MET A 180 2.29 -0.06 -17.65
C MET A 180 3.07 -1.07 -16.81
N VAL A 181 4.32 -1.32 -17.11
CA VAL A 181 5.15 -2.35 -16.43
C VAL A 181 5.15 -2.13 -14.92
N TYR A 182 5.32 -0.88 -14.47
CA TYR A 182 5.34 -0.56 -13.04
C TYR A 182 4.01 -0.91 -12.35
N ALA A 183 2.88 -0.53 -12.97
CA ALA A 183 1.56 -0.83 -12.43
C ALA A 183 1.25 -2.34 -12.45
N GLN A 184 1.55 -3.02 -13.55
CA GLN A 184 1.35 -4.47 -13.73
C GLN A 184 2.19 -5.29 -12.74
N THR A 185 3.48 -4.94 -12.58
CA THR A 185 4.38 -5.63 -11.64
C THR A 185 3.87 -5.51 -10.20
N ASN A 186 3.44 -4.31 -9.78
CA ASN A 186 2.91 -4.12 -8.44
C ASN A 186 1.55 -4.82 -8.24
N TYR A 187 0.71 -4.84 -9.27
CA TYR A 187 -0.54 -5.58 -9.22
C TYR A 187 -0.31 -7.08 -9.03
N ALA A 188 0.55 -7.69 -9.86
CA ALA A 188 0.91 -9.09 -9.74
C ALA A 188 1.47 -9.42 -8.34
N LEU A 189 2.26 -8.50 -7.78
CA LEU A 189 2.83 -8.65 -6.45
C LEU A 189 1.74 -8.63 -5.36
N ILE A 190 0.76 -7.73 -5.46
CA ILE A 190 -0.37 -7.69 -4.52
C ILE A 190 -1.18 -8.99 -4.59
N LEU A 191 -1.51 -9.46 -5.80
CA LEU A 191 -2.24 -10.71 -6.00
C LEU A 191 -1.49 -11.92 -5.42
N LYS A 192 -0.16 -11.96 -5.58
CA LYS A 192 0.71 -12.97 -4.98
C LYS A 192 0.55 -13.00 -3.45
N TYR A 193 0.58 -11.84 -2.80
CA TYR A 193 0.45 -11.75 -1.34
C TYR A 193 -0.96 -12.05 -0.84
N ILE A 194 -2.01 -11.69 -1.59
CA ILE A 194 -3.38 -12.11 -1.30
C ILE A 194 -3.45 -13.66 -1.29
N SER A 195 -2.87 -14.30 -2.30
CA SER A 195 -2.82 -15.76 -2.36
C SER A 195 -1.96 -16.38 -1.25
N PHE A 196 -0.84 -15.74 -0.88
CA PHE A 196 0.00 -16.18 0.26
C PHE A 196 -0.72 -16.13 1.60
N LEU A 197 -1.63 -15.16 1.78
CA LEU A 197 -2.50 -15.08 2.95
C LEU A 197 -3.63 -16.14 2.94
N GLY A 198 -3.70 -16.97 1.91
CA GLY A 198 -4.69 -18.05 1.81
C GLY A 198 -6.03 -17.62 1.19
N TYR A 199 -6.13 -16.43 0.63
CA TYR A 199 -7.36 -15.95 0.01
C TYR A 199 -7.41 -16.26 -1.49
N ASP A 200 -8.60 -16.62 -1.97
CA ASP A 200 -8.91 -16.64 -3.40
C ASP A 200 -9.04 -15.18 -3.90
N LYS A 201 -8.06 -14.77 -4.71
CA LYS A 201 -7.99 -13.40 -5.23
C LYS A 201 -9.17 -13.02 -6.12
N ASP A 202 -9.73 -14.01 -6.86
CA ASP A 202 -10.80 -13.76 -7.82
C ASP A 202 -12.13 -13.55 -7.08
N HIS A 203 -12.39 -14.30 -6.00
CA HIS A 203 -13.51 -14.07 -5.11
C HIS A 203 -13.36 -12.81 -4.27
N LEU A 204 -12.17 -12.56 -3.72
CA LEU A 204 -11.93 -11.42 -2.84
C LEU A 204 -12.08 -10.08 -3.56
N LEU A 205 -11.71 -10.03 -4.85
CA LEU A 205 -11.71 -8.81 -5.66
C LEU A 205 -12.92 -8.70 -6.60
N ILE A 206 -13.92 -9.59 -6.44
CA ILE A 206 -15.12 -9.58 -7.28
C ILE A 206 -15.82 -8.21 -7.21
N GLY A 207 -16.22 -7.69 -8.35
CA GLY A 207 -16.88 -6.39 -8.44
C GLY A 207 -15.96 -5.16 -8.39
N LEU A 208 -14.67 -5.33 -8.09
CA LEU A 208 -13.72 -4.21 -8.14
C LEU A 208 -13.22 -3.89 -9.55
N ASP A 209 -13.53 -4.74 -10.52
CA ASP A 209 -13.18 -4.58 -11.95
C ASP A 209 -11.73 -4.07 -12.13
N VAL A 210 -10.81 -4.83 -11.55
CA VAL A 210 -9.45 -4.37 -11.28
C VAL A 210 -8.55 -4.45 -12.48
N MET A 211 -8.82 -5.38 -13.43
CA MET A 211 -7.95 -5.46 -14.59
C MET A 211 -8.31 -4.37 -15.59
N PRO A 212 -7.49 -3.37 -15.60
CA PRO A 212 -7.67 -2.24 -16.49
C PRO A 212 -7.03 -2.49 -17.85
N ASP A 213 -7.06 -3.68 -18.41
CA ASP A 213 -6.55 -3.92 -19.76
C ASP A 213 -7.09 -2.86 -20.73
N PHE A 214 -8.36 -2.53 -20.55
CA PHE A 214 -8.97 -1.45 -21.33
C PHE A 214 -8.34 -0.06 -21.04
N VAL A 215 -8.06 0.29 -19.77
CA VAL A 215 -7.45 1.59 -19.44
C VAL A 215 -5.97 1.59 -19.75
N MET A 216 -5.27 0.48 -19.49
CA MET A 216 -3.85 0.32 -19.82
C MET A 216 -3.60 0.37 -21.32
N ASN A 217 -4.41 -0.33 -22.12
CA ASN A 217 -4.34 -0.27 -23.57
C ASN A 217 -4.59 1.15 -24.10
N LYS A 218 -5.58 1.87 -23.55
CA LYS A 218 -5.81 3.27 -23.91
C LYS A 218 -4.63 4.18 -23.60
N ILE A 219 -3.89 3.93 -22.51
CA ILE A 219 -2.70 4.71 -22.15
C ILE A 219 -1.55 4.46 -23.13
N ILE A 220 -1.32 3.20 -23.50
CA ILE A 220 -0.21 2.82 -24.40
C ILE A 220 -0.43 3.36 -25.80
N HIS A 221 -1.66 3.32 -26.30
CA HIS A 221 -2.00 3.71 -27.68
C HIS A 221 -2.38 5.19 -27.87
N LEU A 222 -2.29 6.01 -26.83
CA LEU A 222 -2.59 7.44 -26.89
C LEU A 222 -1.41 8.23 -27.47
#